data_aa12beade337e543bceea2a489baa635
#
_entry.id   aa12beade337e543bceea2a489baa635
#
_cell.length_a   1.000
_cell.length_b   1.000
_cell.length_c   1.000
_cell.angle_alpha   90.00
_cell.angle_beta   90.00
_cell.angle_gamma   90.00
#
_symmetry.space_group_name_H-M   'P 1'
#
loop_
_entity.id
_entity.type
_entity.pdbx_description
1 polymer ?
#
loop_
_entity_poly.entity_id
_entity_poly.type
_entity_poly.pdbx_seq_one_letter_code
_entity_poly.pdbx_strand_id
1 'polypeptide(L)'
;AVDYSTEFIADKKLPDKAIDVIDVACARLRLSGVKDGKIDHEEIIHEISVMTGISIEQLSQKQASNLKTLEEKMKLQVFGQDRAISTITDKILVARAGLKSLTKPVGSFLFLGPTGCGKTETARQLAKTLGVELIRFDMCEYQEKHSIAKLIGSPPGYVGYEDSNMGGGMFINEVEKNPHAVVLFDEIEKAHRDVSNMLLQVMDYGTVTGSNGKKADCRNITLIMTSNLGAEENERNNIGFGKSERLGEDDKAMKKFFPPEFRNRLDAVIKFDKLGEPTMKSIVKKFLLELNTMTLEKGVEVNA
;
A
#
# COMPACT_ATOMS: atom_id res chain seq x y z
N ALA A 1 -8.58 25.82 2.74
CA ALA A 1 -7.10 25.81 2.70
C ALA A 1 -6.50 25.21 3.97
N VAL A 2 -6.90 25.67 5.18
CA VAL A 2 -6.30 25.21 6.46
C VAL A 2 -6.39 23.69 6.62
N ASP A 3 -7.58 23.11 6.51
CA ASP A 3 -7.79 21.67 6.70
C ASP A 3 -6.96 20.84 5.71
N TYR A 4 -7.09 21.15 4.42
CA TYR A 4 -6.35 20.45 3.37
C TYR A 4 -4.83 20.63 3.46
N SER A 5 -4.35 21.85 3.77
CA SER A 5 -2.91 22.04 3.96
C SER A 5 -2.38 21.27 5.19
N THR A 6 -3.21 21.11 6.23
CA THR A 6 -2.83 20.35 7.43
C THR A 6 -2.73 18.86 7.14
N GLU A 7 -3.64 18.35 6.32
CA GLU A 7 -3.74 16.93 5.99
C GLU A 7 -2.71 16.49 4.94
N PHE A 8 -2.47 17.30 3.92
CA PHE A 8 -1.71 16.90 2.73
C PHE A 8 -0.34 17.56 2.58
N ILE A 9 -0.03 18.63 3.32
CA ILE A 9 1.28 19.30 3.27
C ILE A 9 2.01 19.09 4.60
N ALA A 10 3.02 18.21 4.61
CA ALA A 10 3.76 17.86 5.81
C ALA A 10 4.93 18.81 6.12
N ASP A 11 5.55 19.39 5.09
CA ASP A 11 6.85 20.07 5.18
C ASP A 11 6.81 21.44 5.86
N LYS A 12 5.64 22.08 5.92
CA LYS A 12 5.46 23.43 6.46
C LYS A 12 4.50 23.44 7.65
N LYS A 13 4.63 24.45 8.50
CA LYS A 13 3.73 24.68 9.66
C LYS A 13 2.62 25.67 9.32
N LEU A 14 1.51 25.60 10.06
CA LEU A 14 0.50 26.63 10.04
C LEU A 14 1.02 27.87 10.78
N PRO A 15 0.65 29.11 10.33
CA PRO A 15 -0.32 29.41 9.24
C PRO A 15 0.30 29.41 7.84
N ASP A 16 1.62 29.42 7.71
CA ASP A 16 2.35 29.69 6.46
C ASP A 16 1.88 28.80 5.30
N LYS A 17 1.76 27.48 5.52
CA LYS A 17 1.32 26.55 4.48
C LYS A 17 -0.09 26.80 3.94
N ALA A 18 -0.99 27.31 4.77
CA ALA A 18 -2.35 27.65 4.33
C ALA A 18 -2.36 28.95 3.54
N ILE A 19 -1.54 29.92 3.92
CA ILE A 19 -1.36 31.20 3.21
C ILE A 19 -0.73 30.95 1.84
N ASP A 20 0.32 30.15 1.77
CA ASP A 20 0.99 29.78 0.51
C ASP A 20 0.00 29.18 -0.51
N VAL A 21 -0.86 28.24 -0.07
CA VAL A 21 -1.88 27.64 -0.95
C VAL A 21 -2.85 28.69 -1.48
N ILE A 22 -3.29 29.60 -0.64
CA ILE A 22 -4.21 30.68 -1.05
C ILE A 22 -3.52 31.62 -2.02
N ASP A 23 -2.29 32.03 -1.75
CA ASP A 23 -1.54 32.96 -2.59
C ASP A 23 -1.27 32.38 -3.98
N VAL A 24 -0.89 31.10 -4.07
CA VAL A 24 -0.66 30.41 -5.35
C VAL A 24 -1.98 30.27 -6.12
N ALA A 25 -3.08 29.94 -5.46
CA ALA A 25 -4.41 29.87 -6.08
C ALA A 25 -4.85 31.25 -6.61
N CYS A 26 -4.63 32.30 -5.83
CA CYS A 26 -4.90 33.69 -6.27
C CYS A 26 -4.08 34.10 -7.49
N ALA A 27 -2.78 33.77 -7.47
CA ALA A 27 -1.88 34.12 -8.57
C ALA A 27 -2.30 33.40 -9.86
N ARG A 28 -2.67 32.14 -9.78
CA ARG A 28 -3.13 31.36 -10.95
C ARG A 28 -4.43 31.93 -11.53
N LEU A 29 -5.42 32.25 -10.71
CA LEU A 29 -6.67 32.84 -11.17
C LEU A 29 -6.44 34.17 -11.88
N ARG A 30 -5.51 34.98 -11.38
CA ARG A 30 -5.14 36.25 -12.05
C ARG A 30 -4.49 36.01 -13.41
N LEU A 31 -3.60 35.01 -13.51
CA LEU A 31 -2.94 34.64 -14.77
C LEU A 31 -3.90 34.06 -15.80
N SER A 32 -4.97 33.38 -15.37
CA SER A 32 -6.03 32.88 -16.27
C SER A 32 -6.98 33.98 -16.78
N GLY A 33 -6.79 35.26 -16.41
CA GLY A 33 -7.54 36.41 -16.91
C GLY A 33 -8.88 36.64 -16.21
N VAL A 34 -9.19 35.94 -15.14
CA VAL A 34 -10.41 36.13 -14.35
C VAL A 34 -10.21 37.32 -13.40
N LYS A 35 -10.85 38.48 -13.69
CA LYS A 35 -10.64 39.72 -12.92
C LYS A 35 -11.36 39.74 -11.56
N ASP A 36 -12.47 39.02 -11.41
CA ASP A 36 -13.31 39.01 -10.19
C ASP A 36 -13.65 37.57 -9.74
N GLY A 37 -12.69 36.66 -9.89
CA GLY A 37 -12.86 35.25 -9.48
C GLY A 37 -12.86 35.09 -7.96
N LYS A 38 -13.84 34.36 -7.45
CA LYS A 38 -13.79 33.85 -6.08
C LYS A 38 -12.96 32.58 -6.07
N ILE A 39 -12.09 32.40 -5.06
CA ILE A 39 -11.38 31.15 -4.82
C ILE A 39 -12.36 30.23 -4.12
N ASP A 40 -12.81 29.23 -4.85
CA ASP A 40 -13.65 28.18 -4.33
C ASP A 40 -12.83 26.96 -3.85
N HIS A 41 -13.54 25.97 -3.39
CA HIS A 41 -12.94 24.72 -2.89
C HIS A 41 -12.17 23.96 -3.98
N GLU A 42 -12.61 24.04 -5.24
CA GLU A 42 -11.99 23.36 -6.37
C GLU A 42 -10.62 23.94 -6.72
N GLU A 43 -10.45 25.25 -6.67
CA GLU A 43 -9.15 25.89 -6.90
C GLU A 43 -8.13 25.53 -5.82
N ILE A 44 -8.58 25.48 -4.55
CA ILE A 44 -7.71 25.06 -3.43
C ILE A 44 -7.26 23.61 -3.60
N ILE A 45 -8.19 22.71 -3.94
CA ILE A 45 -7.88 21.30 -4.19
C ILE A 45 -6.90 21.15 -5.35
N HIS A 46 -7.11 21.90 -6.42
CA HIS A 46 -6.23 21.88 -7.58
C HIS A 46 -4.80 22.33 -7.21
N GLU A 47 -4.65 23.40 -6.44
CA GLU A 47 -3.31 23.86 -6.03
C GLU A 47 -2.62 22.87 -5.11
N ILE A 48 -3.34 22.28 -4.16
CA ILE A 48 -2.77 21.23 -3.30
C ILE A 48 -2.37 20.03 -4.13
N SER A 49 -3.17 19.64 -5.13
CA SER A 49 -2.81 18.58 -6.08
C SER A 49 -1.50 18.87 -6.81
N VAL A 50 -1.30 20.09 -7.29
CA VAL A 50 -0.07 20.51 -7.96
C VAL A 50 1.12 20.53 -7.00
N MET A 51 0.93 21.05 -5.78
CA MET A 51 2.00 21.17 -4.77
C MET A 51 2.44 19.80 -4.20
N THR A 52 1.51 18.88 -4.05
CA THR A 52 1.75 17.57 -3.39
C THR A 52 1.91 16.42 -4.36
N GLY A 53 1.54 16.60 -5.64
CA GLY A 53 1.49 15.51 -6.63
C GLY A 53 0.33 14.53 -6.42
N ILE A 54 -0.59 14.82 -5.48
CA ILE A 54 -1.77 13.98 -5.20
C ILE A 54 -2.87 14.33 -6.20
N SER A 55 -3.53 13.33 -6.78
CA SER A 55 -4.59 13.60 -7.77
C SER A 55 -5.78 14.34 -7.16
N ILE A 56 -6.43 15.22 -7.97
CA ILE A 56 -7.63 15.96 -7.55
C ILE A 56 -8.75 15.04 -7.06
N GLU A 57 -8.85 13.85 -7.67
CA GLU A 57 -9.85 12.84 -7.28
C GLU A 57 -9.62 12.30 -5.88
N GLN A 58 -8.37 12.24 -5.42
CA GLN A 58 -8.01 11.86 -4.05
C GLN A 58 -8.29 12.95 -3.04
N LEU A 59 -8.13 14.22 -3.43
CA LEU A 59 -8.33 15.38 -2.57
C LEU A 59 -9.80 15.80 -2.43
N SER A 60 -10.64 15.45 -3.42
CA SER A 60 -12.05 15.85 -3.41
C SER A 60 -12.93 14.92 -2.56
N GLN A 61 -14.01 15.45 -1.96
CA GLN A 61 -14.99 14.67 -1.18
C GLN A 61 -15.72 13.57 -1.98
N LYS A 62 -15.47 13.42 -3.29
CA LYS A 62 -15.84 12.25 -4.09
C LYS A 62 -15.19 10.95 -3.55
N GLN A 63 -14.20 11.05 -2.67
CA GLN A 63 -13.64 9.89 -1.94
C GLN A 63 -14.73 9.08 -1.20
N ALA A 64 -15.72 9.70 -0.60
CA ALA A 64 -16.77 8.98 0.11
C ALA A 64 -17.62 8.10 -0.82
N SER A 65 -17.86 8.54 -2.07
CA SER A 65 -18.57 7.73 -3.08
C SER A 65 -17.65 6.66 -3.67
N ASN A 66 -16.39 6.97 -3.92
CA ASN A 66 -15.40 6.02 -4.42
C ASN A 66 -15.09 4.92 -3.40
N LEU A 67 -15.06 5.25 -2.12
CA LEU A 67 -14.86 4.29 -1.04
C LEU A 67 -16.04 3.33 -0.87
N LYS A 68 -17.29 3.79 -1.06
CA LYS A 68 -18.47 2.90 -1.05
C LYS A 68 -18.45 1.87 -2.19
N THR A 69 -17.85 2.23 -3.33
CA THR A 69 -17.73 1.33 -4.50
C THR A 69 -16.38 0.60 -4.54
N LEU A 70 -15.50 0.81 -3.54
CA LEU A 70 -14.17 0.20 -3.50
C LEU A 70 -14.25 -1.33 -3.55
N GLU A 71 -15.11 -1.91 -2.71
CA GLU A 71 -15.29 -3.36 -2.63
C GLU A 71 -15.78 -3.93 -3.97
N GLU A 72 -16.79 -3.30 -4.59
CA GLU A 72 -17.32 -3.73 -5.88
C GLU A 72 -16.28 -3.68 -6.98
N LYS A 73 -15.54 -2.56 -7.06
CA LYS A 73 -14.46 -2.39 -8.04
C LYS A 73 -13.36 -3.43 -7.85
N MET A 74 -12.98 -3.71 -6.60
CA MET A 74 -11.99 -4.74 -6.28
C MET A 74 -12.46 -6.14 -6.67
N LYS A 75 -13.72 -6.51 -6.39
CA LYS A 75 -14.30 -7.81 -6.74
C LYS A 75 -14.39 -8.03 -8.26
N LEU A 76 -14.54 -6.98 -9.04
CA LEU A 76 -14.50 -7.05 -10.50
C LEU A 76 -13.08 -7.36 -11.05
N GLN A 77 -12.05 -7.05 -10.31
CA GLN A 77 -10.66 -7.20 -10.74
C GLN A 77 -9.97 -8.44 -10.14
N VAL A 78 -10.31 -8.80 -8.91
CA VAL A 78 -9.72 -9.91 -8.17
C VAL A 78 -10.79 -10.97 -7.92
N PHE A 79 -10.60 -12.15 -8.50
CA PHE A 79 -11.59 -13.22 -8.48
C PHE A 79 -11.35 -14.22 -7.34
N GLY A 80 -12.43 -14.69 -6.71
CA GLY A 80 -12.40 -15.79 -5.75
C GLY A 80 -11.83 -15.45 -4.37
N GLN A 81 -11.70 -14.14 -4.05
CA GLN A 81 -11.16 -13.66 -2.78
C GLN A 81 -12.12 -12.65 -2.11
N ASP A 82 -13.42 -12.87 -2.24
CA ASP A 82 -14.45 -11.91 -1.80
C ASP A 82 -14.34 -11.56 -0.32
N ARG A 83 -14.06 -12.56 0.56
CA ARG A 83 -13.88 -12.35 2.00
C ARG A 83 -12.64 -11.50 2.31
N ALA A 84 -11.55 -11.75 1.61
CA ALA A 84 -10.32 -10.99 1.76
C ALA A 84 -10.55 -9.52 1.38
N ILE A 85 -11.19 -9.29 0.24
CA ILE A 85 -11.52 -7.96 -0.27
C ILE A 85 -12.43 -7.22 0.70
N SER A 86 -13.52 -7.84 1.16
CA SER A 86 -14.45 -7.24 2.12
C SER A 86 -13.72 -6.81 3.40
N THR A 87 -12.87 -7.69 3.96
CA THR A 87 -12.11 -7.36 5.18
C THR A 87 -11.14 -6.19 4.98
N ILE A 88 -10.46 -6.12 3.83
CA ILE A 88 -9.53 -5.02 3.49
C ILE A 88 -10.30 -3.70 3.38
N THR A 89 -11.38 -3.72 2.61
CA THR A 89 -12.17 -2.52 2.34
C THR A 89 -12.84 -1.97 3.59
N ASP A 90 -13.40 -2.81 4.45
CA ASP A 90 -13.99 -2.41 5.74
C ASP A 90 -12.96 -1.72 6.63
N LYS A 91 -11.74 -2.28 6.75
CA LYS A 91 -10.69 -1.68 7.58
C LYS A 91 -10.22 -0.33 7.04
N ILE A 92 -10.09 -0.21 5.72
CA ILE A 92 -9.71 1.05 5.07
C ILE A 92 -10.81 2.10 5.26
N LEU A 93 -12.08 1.72 5.12
CA LEU A 93 -13.22 2.60 5.37
C LEU A 93 -13.23 3.15 6.80
N VAL A 94 -13.03 2.28 7.79
CA VAL A 94 -12.97 2.66 9.21
C VAL A 94 -11.81 3.64 9.46
N ALA A 95 -10.63 3.37 8.89
CA ALA A 95 -9.48 4.23 9.06
C ALA A 95 -9.70 5.62 8.42
N ARG A 96 -10.23 5.67 7.20
CA ARG A 96 -10.51 6.92 6.50
C ARG A 96 -11.71 7.70 7.07
N ALA A 97 -12.59 7.04 7.79
CA ALA A 97 -13.65 7.70 8.57
C ALA A 97 -13.12 8.37 9.85
N GLY A 98 -11.81 8.36 10.10
CA GLY A 98 -11.19 8.96 11.28
C GLY A 98 -11.40 8.17 12.58
N LEU A 99 -11.86 6.92 12.48
CA LEU A 99 -12.12 6.05 13.64
C LEU A 99 -10.88 5.26 14.08
N LYS A 100 -9.72 5.58 13.53
CA LYS A 100 -8.43 4.99 13.87
C LYS A 100 -7.48 6.04 14.46
N SER A 101 -6.49 5.61 15.25
CA SER A 101 -5.44 6.49 15.78
C SER A 101 -4.68 7.19 14.66
N LEU A 102 -4.55 8.50 14.75
CA LEU A 102 -3.80 9.35 13.81
C LEU A 102 -2.28 9.11 13.81
N THR A 103 -1.78 8.33 14.76
CA THR A 103 -0.34 8.01 14.88
C THR A 103 0.04 6.72 14.18
N LYS A 104 -0.88 6.01 13.54
CA LYS A 104 -0.66 4.72 12.89
C LYS A 104 -0.93 4.80 11.39
N PRO A 105 -0.38 3.88 10.57
CA PRO A 105 -0.72 3.76 9.16
C PRO A 105 -2.23 3.60 8.93
N VAL A 106 -2.72 3.95 7.75
CA VAL A 106 -4.14 3.74 7.35
C VAL A 106 -4.55 2.29 7.54
N GLY A 107 -3.70 1.35 7.16
CA GLY A 107 -3.91 -0.07 7.36
C GLY A 107 -2.60 -0.82 7.44
N SER A 108 -2.54 -1.87 8.28
CA SER A 108 -1.41 -2.79 8.40
C SER A 108 -1.94 -4.21 8.28
N PHE A 109 -1.76 -4.82 7.11
CA PHE A 109 -2.36 -6.09 6.74
C PHE A 109 -1.32 -7.17 6.50
N LEU A 110 -1.59 -8.38 6.99
CA LEU A 110 -0.82 -9.58 6.65
C LEU A 110 -1.68 -10.51 5.79
N PHE A 111 -1.27 -10.75 4.55
CA PHE A 111 -1.92 -11.64 3.60
C PHE A 111 -1.28 -13.02 3.67
N LEU A 112 -2.04 -14.01 4.10
CA LEU A 112 -1.61 -15.41 4.21
C LEU A 112 -2.29 -16.26 3.15
N GLY A 113 -1.55 -17.16 2.53
CA GLY A 113 -2.13 -18.12 1.59
C GLY A 113 -1.10 -18.69 0.62
N PRO A 114 -1.47 -19.70 -0.18
CA PRO A 114 -0.57 -20.35 -1.12
C PRO A 114 -0.05 -19.42 -2.19
N THR A 115 1.04 -19.80 -2.83
CA THR A 115 1.56 -19.08 -3.99
C THR A 115 0.52 -19.09 -5.12
N GLY A 116 0.40 -17.97 -5.82
CA GLY A 116 -0.53 -17.82 -6.96
C GLY A 116 -2.00 -17.62 -6.60
N CYS A 117 -2.37 -17.44 -5.33
CA CYS A 117 -3.77 -17.19 -4.92
C CYS A 117 -4.23 -15.72 -5.08
N GLY A 118 -3.36 -14.81 -5.54
CA GLY A 118 -3.72 -13.43 -5.87
C GLY A 118 -3.36 -12.39 -4.81
N LYS A 119 -2.51 -12.69 -3.81
CA LYS A 119 -2.08 -11.74 -2.75
C LYS A 119 -1.49 -10.46 -3.31
N THR A 120 -0.45 -10.58 -4.13
CA THR A 120 0.26 -9.45 -4.76
C THR A 120 -0.66 -8.69 -5.73
N GLU A 121 -1.52 -9.41 -6.46
CA GLU A 121 -2.50 -8.79 -7.36
C GLU A 121 -3.55 -7.99 -6.60
N THR A 122 -4.01 -8.47 -5.44
CA THR A 122 -4.94 -7.73 -4.58
C THR A 122 -4.32 -6.40 -4.11
N ALA A 123 -3.05 -6.39 -3.71
CA ALA A 123 -2.34 -5.16 -3.34
C ALA A 123 -2.23 -4.18 -4.53
N ARG A 124 -1.93 -4.70 -5.74
CA ARG A 124 -1.86 -3.90 -6.96
C ARG A 124 -3.20 -3.27 -7.32
N GLN A 125 -4.27 -4.07 -7.30
CA GLN A 125 -5.61 -3.59 -7.61
C GLN A 125 -6.14 -2.62 -6.55
N LEU A 126 -5.77 -2.81 -5.29
CA LEU A 126 -6.08 -1.86 -4.22
C LEU A 126 -5.45 -0.49 -4.49
N ALA A 127 -4.14 -0.46 -4.78
CA ALA A 127 -3.44 0.77 -5.12
C ALA A 127 -4.08 1.47 -6.33
N LYS A 128 -4.33 0.71 -7.42
CA LYS A 128 -4.99 1.22 -8.62
C LYS A 128 -6.39 1.77 -8.34
N THR A 129 -7.19 1.09 -7.54
CA THR A 129 -8.57 1.52 -7.24
C THR A 129 -8.60 2.72 -6.31
N LEU A 130 -7.64 2.82 -5.38
CA LEU A 130 -7.45 4.01 -4.54
C LEU A 130 -6.81 5.18 -5.30
N GLY A 131 -6.25 4.94 -6.50
CA GLY A 131 -5.54 5.94 -7.30
C GLY A 131 -4.19 6.35 -6.70
N VAL A 132 -3.54 5.48 -5.94
CA VAL A 132 -2.25 5.72 -5.29
C VAL A 132 -1.16 4.83 -5.87
N GLU A 133 0.10 5.18 -5.63
CA GLU A 133 1.24 4.40 -6.09
C GLU A 133 1.37 3.10 -5.29
N LEU A 134 1.83 2.03 -5.97
CA LEU A 134 2.22 0.77 -5.34
C LEU A 134 3.74 0.70 -5.24
N ILE A 135 4.26 0.74 -4.03
CA ILE A 135 5.68 0.54 -3.74
C ILE A 135 5.87 -0.91 -3.30
N ARG A 136 6.62 -1.70 -4.06
CA ARG A 136 6.86 -3.12 -3.77
C ARG A 136 8.31 -3.37 -3.38
N PHE A 137 8.49 -4.09 -2.28
CA PHE A 137 9.77 -4.63 -1.82
C PHE A 137 9.67 -6.16 -1.77
N ASP A 138 10.54 -6.83 -2.52
CA ASP A 138 10.66 -8.29 -2.48
C ASP A 138 11.63 -8.68 -1.36
N MET A 139 11.13 -9.37 -0.36
CA MET A 139 11.93 -9.72 0.83
C MET A 139 12.99 -10.78 0.57
N CYS A 140 12.96 -11.45 -0.57
CA CYS A 140 14.06 -12.30 -1.01
C CYS A 140 15.38 -11.53 -1.18
N GLU A 141 15.32 -10.23 -1.48
CA GLU A 141 16.50 -9.37 -1.63
C GLU A 141 17.04 -8.87 -0.27
N TYR A 142 16.26 -9.02 0.81
CA TYR A 142 16.56 -8.47 2.14
C TYR A 142 16.72 -9.54 3.22
N GLN A 143 17.27 -10.69 2.84
CA GLN A 143 17.54 -11.81 3.75
C GLN A 143 18.77 -11.56 4.64
N GLU A 144 19.74 -10.83 4.13
CA GLU A 144 21.00 -10.60 4.80
C GLU A 144 21.05 -9.24 5.51
N LYS A 145 21.78 -9.17 6.62
CA LYS A 145 21.87 -7.96 7.43
C LYS A 145 22.33 -6.71 6.66
N HIS A 146 23.25 -6.86 5.72
CA HIS A 146 23.72 -5.73 4.94
C HIS A 146 22.73 -5.25 3.87
N SER A 147 21.81 -6.10 3.44
CA SER A 147 20.76 -5.69 2.50
C SER A 147 19.75 -4.71 3.12
N ILE A 148 19.60 -4.74 4.46
CA ILE A 148 18.69 -3.83 5.19
C ILE A 148 19.17 -2.39 5.08
N ALA A 149 20.49 -2.16 4.99
CA ALA A 149 21.03 -0.83 4.76
C ALA A 149 20.51 -0.19 3.48
N LYS A 150 20.11 -0.97 2.48
CA LYS A 150 19.43 -0.45 1.28
C LYS A 150 18.03 0.08 1.58
N LEU A 151 17.30 -0.53 2.54
CA LEU A 151 15.95 -0.10 2.89
C LEU A 151 15.95 1.16 3.76
N ILE A 152 16.78 1.20 4.81
CA ILE A 152 16.76 2.25 5.84
C ILE A 152 17.98 3.16 5.82
N GLY A 153 18.88 2.96 4.85
CA GLY A 153 20.13 3.71 4.70
C GLY A 153 21.31 3.09 5.43
N SER A 154 22.52 3.41 4.97
CA SER A 154 23.76 2.99 5.60
C SER A 154 24.13 3.93 6.75
N PRO A 155 24.65 3.40 7.87
CA PRO A 155 25.23 4.25 8.93
C PRO A 155 26.40 5.07 8.40
N PRO A 156 26.72 6.23 9.01
CA PRO A 156 27.89 7.03 8.66
C PRO A 156 29.19 6.20 8.68
N GLY A 157 30.01 6.34 7.63
CA GLY A 157 31.28 5.65 7.51
C GLY A 157 31.25 4.30 6.79
N TYR A 158 30.10 3.81 6.36
CA TYR A 158 29.97 2.63 5.51
C TYR A 158 29.90 3.01 4.02
N VAL A 159 30.36 2.10 3.15
CA VAL A 159 30.30 2.27 1.68
C VAL A 159 28.84 2.45 1.26
N GLY A 160 28.55 3.51 0.47
CA GLY A 160 27.19 3.86 0.03
C GLY A 160 26.52 4.98 0.86
N TYR A 161 27.17 5.51 1.90
CA TYR A 161 26.64 6.65 2.67
C TYR A 161 26.63 7.96 1.87
N GLU A 162 27.63 8.15 0.97
CA GLU A 162 27.78 9.38 0.18
C GLU A 162 26.89 9.42 -1.08
N ASP A 163 26.33 8.30 -1.52
CA ASP A 163 25.36 8.29 -2.62
C ASP A 163 24.06 8.95 -2.17
N SER A 164 23.88 10.21 -2.57
CA SER A 164 22.74 11.07 -2.20
C SER A 164 21.37 10.44 -2.49
N ASN A 165 21.28 9.47 -3.40
CA ASN A 165 20.07 8.70 -3.68
C ASN A 165 19.88 7.48 -2.76
N MET A 166 20.92 6.99 -2.07
CA MET A 166 20.87 5.85 -1.15
C MET A 166 21.00 6.25 0.32
N GLY A 167 21.46 7.46 0.62
CA GLY A 167 21.76 7.90 1.98
C GLY A 167 20.58 7.86 2.96
N GLY A 168 19.34 7.97 2.45
CA GLY A 168 18.12 7.88 3.27
C GLY A 168 17.53 6.48 3.37
N GLY A 169 17.94 5.55 2.51
CA GLY A 169 17.31 4.25 2.32
C GLY A 169 16.12 4.28 1.34
N MET A 170 15.97 3.21 0.56
CA MET A 170 14.95 3.13 -0.49
C MET A 170 13.53 3.28 0.06
N PHE A 171 13.22 2.63 1.19
CA PHE A 171 11.90 2.71 1.81
C PHE A 171 11.55 4.14 2.21
N ILE A 172 12.48 4.84 2.85
CA ILE A 172 12.29 6.22 3.34
C ILE A 172 12.06 7.15 2.15
N ASN A 173 12.92 7.07 1.14
CA ASN A 173 12.84 7.94 -0.03
C ASN A 173 11.55 7.70 -0.85
N GLU A 174 11.12 6.45 -1.00
CA GLU A 174 9.90 6.14 -1.75
C GLU A 174 8.62 6.56 -1.00
N VAL A 175 8.59 6.40 0.34
CA VAL A 175 7.46 6.87 1.16
C VAL A 175 7.38 8.39 1.17
N GLU A 176 8.51 9.11 1.22
CA GLU A 176 8.50 10.57 1.13
C GLU A 176 7.99 11.10 -0.21
N LYS A 177 8.36 10.43 -1.32
CA LYS A 177 7.84 10.79 -2.65
C LYS A 177 6.34 10.50 -2.76
N ASN A 178 5.86 9.44 -2.12
CA ASN A 178 4.51 8.93 -2.25
C ASN A 178 3.87 8.69 -0.86
N PRO A 179 3.52 9.74 -0.12
CA PRO A 179 3.08 9.64 1.28
C PRO A 179 1.76 8.89 1.48
N HIS A 180 0.98 8.69 0.41
CA HIS A 180 -0.31 7.95 0.45
C HIS A 180 -0.24 6.57 -0.22
N ALA A 181 0.94 6.07 -0.51
CA ALA A 181 1.14 4.82 -1.24
C ALA A 181 0.57 3.58 -0.53
N VAL A 182 0.29 2.55 -1.32
CA VAL A 182 0.22 1.17 -0.84
C VAL A 182 1.63 0.60 -0.86
N VAL A 183 2.15 0.22 0.30
CA VAL A 183 3.49 -0.37 0.43
C VAL A 183 3.36 -1.86 0.66
N LEU A 184 3.92 -2.64 -0.26
CA LEU A 184 3.87 -4.09 -0.25
C LEU A 184 5.25 -4.69 0.08
N PHE A 185 5.32 -5.42 1.17
CA PHE A 185 6.45 -6.30 1.51
C PHE A 185 6.08 -7.73 1.12
N ASP A 186 6.63 -8.20 0.01
CA ASP A 186 6.32 -9.51 -0.55
C ASP A 186 7.22 -10.59 0.07
N GLU A 187 6.64 -11.72 0.50
CA GLU A 187 7.30 -12.85 1.16
C GLU A 187 8.06 -12.47 2.45
N ILE A 188 7.36 -11.81 3.38
CA ILE A 188 7.93 -11.26 4.62
C ILE A 188 8.64 -12.31 5.49
N GLU A 189 8.30 -13.58 5.37
CA GLU A 189 8.97 -14.68 6.06
C GLU A 189 10.44 -14.87 5.66
N LYS A 190 10.84 -14.34 4.51
CA LYS A 190 12.23 -14.40 4.03
C LYS A 190 13.08 -13.24 4.50
N ALA A 191 12.44 -12.18 5.00
CA ALA A 191 13.12 -10.99 5.47
C ALA A 191 13.99 -11.25 6.70
N HIS A 192 15.10 -10.55 6.78
CA HIS A 192 15.88 -10.51 8.02
C HIS A 192 15.06 -9.90 9.18
N ARG A 193 15.37 -10.29 10.43
CA ARG A 193 14.65 -9.84 11.64
C ARG A 193 14.59 -8.31 11.81
N ASP A 194 15.60 -7.60 11.35
CA ASP A 194 15.65 -6.14 11.45
C ASP A 194 14.60 -5.45 10.58
N VAL A 195 14.16 -6.07 9.48
CA VAL A 195 13.00 -5.60 8.69
C VAL A 195 11.73 -5.66 9.54
N SER A 196 11.54 -6.76 10.29
CA SER A 196 10.41 -6.88 11.21
C SER A 196 10.45 -5.81 12.31
N ASN A 197 11.63 -5.47 12.82
CA ASN A 197 11.80 -4.41 13.82
C ASN A 197 11.45 -3.02 13.23
N MET A 198 11.87 -2.75 11.99
CA MET A 198 11.48 -1.53 11.27
C MET A 198 9.95 -1.45 11.08
N LEU A 199 9.32 -2.55 10.66
CA LEU A 199 7.87 -2.61 10.47
C LEU A 199 7.11 -2.40 11.78
N LEU A 200 7.61 -2.92 12.92
CA LEU A 200 7.05 -2.65 14.23
C LEU A 200 7.05 -1.15 14.54
N GLN A 201 8.14 -0.46 14.25
CA GLN A 201 8.24 1.00 14.43
C GLN A 201 7.21 1.74 13.57
N VAL A 202 7.06 1.35 12.30
CA VAL A 202 6.05 1.91 11.39
C VAL A 202 4.64 1.70 11.94
N MET A 203 4.31 0.48 12.36
CA MET A 203 2.97 0.13 12.87
C MET A 203 2.62 0.80 14.21
N ASP A 204 3.61 1.10 15.06
CA ASP A 204 3.37 1.71 16.37
C ASP A 204 3.30 3.24 16.29
N TYR A 205 4.23 3.84 15.58
CA TYR A 205 4.44 5.30 15.61
C TYR A 205 4.07 5.99 14.29
N GLY A 206 3.76 5.23 13.24
CA GLY A 206 3.51 5.78 11.91
C GLY A 206 4.70 6.54 11.34
N THR A 207 5.91 6.29 11.85
CA THR A 207 7.14 6.94 11.39
C THR A 207 8.29 5.94 11.42
N VAL A 208 9.26 6.14 10.55
CA VAL A 208 10.52 5.40 10.56
C VAL A 208 11.68 6.37 10.44
N THR A 209 12.74 6.10 11.16
CA THR A 209 13.96 6.91 11.11
C THR A 209 15.07 6.11 10.44
N GLY A 210 15.62 6.67 9.37
CA GLY A 210 16.76 6.11 8.66
C GLY A 210 18.06 6.25 9.42
N SER A 211 19.07 5.51 8.98
CA SER A 211 20.40 5.53 9.58
C SER A 211 21.10 6.88 9.51
N ASN A 212 20.69 7.76 8.58
CA ASN A 212 21.17 9.14 8.45
C ASN A 212 20.36 10.15 9.30
N GLY A 213 19.41 9.69 10.12
CA GLY A 213 18.53 10.53 10.91
C GLY A 213 17.32 11.09 10.17
N LYS A 214 17.16 10.82 8.86
CA LYS A 214 16.00 11.21 8.07
C LYS A 214 14.78 10.42 8.53
N LYS A 215 13.64 11.10 8.69
CA LYS A 215 12.39 10.48 9.15
C LYS A 215 11.37 10.50 8.02
N ALA A 216 10.78 9.34 7.73
CA ALA A 216 9.62 9.26 6.86
C ALA A 216 8.31 9.17 7.66
N ASP A 217 7.29 9.87 7.21
CA ASP A 217 5.93 9.80 7.77
C ASP A 217 5.14 8.71 7.04
N CYS A 218 4.78 7.67 7.79
CA CYS A 218 4.07 6.49 7.30
C CYS A 218 2.60 6.48 7.74
N ARG A 219 2.06 7.57 8.30
CA ARG A 219 0.68 7.59 8.82
C ARG A 219 -0.38 7.44 7.74
N ASN A 220 -0.08 7.91 6.54
CA ASN A 220 -1.03 7.88 5.43
C ASN A 220 -0.83 6.70 4.46
N ILE A 221 0.18 5.84 4.67
CA ILE A 221 0.39 4.66 3.85
C ILE A 221 -0.55 3.52 4.25
N THR A 222 -0.80 2.62 3.28
CA THR A 222 -1.40 1.30 3.56
C THR A 222 -0.29 0.26 3.47
N LEU A 223 0.05 -0.36 4.61
CA LEU A 223 1.08 -1.38 4.72
C LEU A 223 0.48 -2.76 4.47
N ILE A 224 1.02 -3.49 3.50
CA ILE A 224 0.64 -4.86 3.17
C ILE A 224 1.89 -5.74 3.22
N MET A 225 1.79 -6.85 3.91
CA MET A 225 2.81 -7.89 3.94
C MET A 225 2.20 -9.18 3.40
N THR A 226 2.89 -9.88 2.50
CA THR A 226 2.44 -11.21 2.05
C THR A 226 3.28 -12.30 2.67
N SER A 227 2.68 -13.47 2.87
CA SER A 227 3.40 -14.65 3.34
C SER A 227 2.77 -15.92 2.79
N ASN A 228 3.62 -16.92 2.55
CA ASN A 228 3.24 -18.26 2.13
C ASN A 228 3.22 -19.26 3.31
N LEU A 229 3.45 -18.78 4.53
CA LEU A 229 3.46 -19.60 5.73
C LEU A 229 2.13 -20.35 5.94
N GLY A 230 2.20 -21.60 6.30
CA GLY A 230 1.05 -22.48 6.48
C GLY A 230 0.64 -23.25 5.22
N ALA A 231 0.74 -22.62 4.04
CA ALA A 231 0.39 -23.29 2.78
C ALA A 231 1.39 -24.40 2.41
N GLU A 232 2.68 -24.19 2.63
CA GLU A 232 3.73 -25.19 2.37
C GLU A 232 3.66 -26.36 3.35
N GLU A 233 3.30 -26.12 4.61
CA GLU A 233 3.12 -27.19 5.59
C GLU A 233 1.89 -28.04 5.26
N ASN A 234 0.81 -27.44 4.78
CA ASN A 234 -0.39 -28.15 4.33
C ASN A 234 -0.13 -29.00 3.08
N GLU A 235 0.71 -28.56 2.16
CA GLU A 235 1.09 -29.37 0.97
C GLU A 235 1.99 -30.55 1.33
N ARG A 236 2.93 -30.40 2.26
CA ARG A 236 3.79 -31.50 2.73
C ARG A 236 3.02 -32.56 3.51
N ASN A 237 1.98 -32.17 4.25
CA ASN A 237 1.18 -33.09 5.06
C ASN A 237 0.10 -33.85 4.28
N ASN A 238 -0.23 -33.41 3.05
CA ASN A 238 -1.20 -34.08 2.17
C ASN A 238 -0.68 -35.37 1.51
N ILE A 239 0.58 -35.76 1.74
CA ILE A 239 1.15 -37.04 1.25
C ILE A 239 0.79 -38.22 2.17
N GLY A 240 0.09 -37.98 3.31
CA GLY A 240 -0.38 -38.99 4.24
C GLY A 240 -1.89 -39.19 4.18
N PHE A 241 -2.34 -40.44 4.13
CA PHE A 241 -3.73 -40.86 4.13
C PHE A 241 -4.53 -40.25 5.32
N GLY A 242 -5.35 -39.27 5.06
CA GLY A 242 -6.31 -38.70 6.02
C GLY A 242 -6.71 -37.26 5.70
N LYS A 243 -7.87 -37.11 5.05
CA LYS A 243 -8.57 -35.82 4.97
C LYS A 243 -9.08 -35.45 6.37
N SER A 244 -8.26 -34.80 7.17
CA SER A 244 -8.76 -34.05 8.31
C SER A 244 -8.63 -32.57 7.96
N GLU A 245 -9.75 -31.88 7.87
CA GLU A 245 -9.82 -30.41 7.83
C GLU A 245 -9.12 -29.88 9.09
N ARG A 246 -7.83 -29.60 8.98
CA ARG A 246 -7.06 -28.99 10.07
C ARG A 246 -7.15 -27.46 9.95
N LEU A 247 -8.36 -26.95 10.23
CA LEU A 247 -8.58 -25.55 10.57
C LEU A 247 -7.65 -25.20 11.75
N GLY A 248 -6.52 -24.53 11.48
CA GLY A 248 -5.62 -24.04 12.53
C GLY A 248 -4.11 -24.30 12.32
N GLU A 249 -3.68 -25.01 11.31
CA GLU A 249 -2.24 -25.19 11.05
C GLU A 249 -1.58 -23.90 10.54
N ASP A 250 -2.27 -23.16 9.68
CA ASP A 250 -1.83 -21.82 9.25
C ASP A 250 -1.65 -20.86 10.44
N ASP A 251 -2.57 -20.94 11.41
CA ASP A 251 -2.50 -20.12 12.62
C ASP A 251 -1.33 -20.54 13.52
N LYS A 252 -0.97 -21.81 13.55
CA LYS A 252 0.20 -22.30 14.30
C LYS A 252 1.51 -21.88 13.64
N ALA A 253 1.62 -22.01 12.30
CA ALA A 253 2.78 -21.56 11.54
C ALA A 253 2.99 -20.06 11.70
N MET A 254 1.92 -19.28 11.55
CA MET A 254 1.93 -17.85 11.77
C MET A 254 2.35 -17.47 13.19
N LYS A 255 1.80 -18.16 14.22
CA LYS A 255 2.14 -17.92 15.63
C LYS A 255 3.58 -18.27 15.95
N LYS A 256 4.14 -19.27 15.29
CA LYS A 256 5.53 -19.69 15.44
C LYS A 256 6.51 -18.70 14.81
N PHE A 257 6.15 -18.14 13.65
CA PHE A 257 7.01 -17.23 12.90
C PHE A 257 6.90 -15.77 13.39
N PHE A 258 5.67 -15.25 13.51
CA PHE A 258 5.44 -13.89 13.97
C PHE A 258 5.19 -13.85 15.49
N PRO A 259 6.03 -13.16 16.25
CA PRO A 259 5.83 -13.02 17.69
C PRO A 259 4.51 -12.32 18.01
N PRO A 260 3.93 -12.53 19.21
CA PRO A 260 2.69 -11.89 19.62
C PRO A 260 2.71 -10.36 19.47
N GLU A 261 3.85 -9.78 19.74
CA GLU A 261 4.11 -8.36 19.60
C GLU A 261 3.83 -7.84 18.18
N PHE A 262 4.32 -8.54 17.15
CA PHE A 262 4.08 -8.19 15.74
C PHE A 262 2.60 -8.36 15.38
N ARG A 263 2.01 -9.49 15.76
CA ARG A 263 0.62 -9.82 15.41
C ARG A 263 -0.41 -8.86 16.01
N ASN A 264 -0.15 -8.36 17.23
CA ASN A 264 -1.05 -7.43 17.91
C ASN A 264 -1.08 -6.02 17.31
N ARG A 265 -0.14 -5.72 16.40
CA ARG A 265 -0.05 -4.44 15.70
C ARG A 265 -0.70 -4.46 14.32
N LEU A 266 -1.04 -5.63 13.82
CA LEU A 266 -1.77 -5.80 12.57
C LEU A 266 -3.24 -5.40 12.75
N ASP A 267 -3.78 -4.67 11.79
CA ASP A 267 -5.22 -4.36 11.75
C ASP A 267 -6.05 -5.58 11.33
N ALA A 268 -5.49 -6.42 10.47
CA ALA A 268 -6.06 -7.72 10.11
C ALA A 268 -5.02 -8.69 9.55
N VAL A 269 -5.24 -9.96 9.83
CA VAL A 269 -4.62 -11.08 9.15
C VAL A 269 -5.65 -11.65 8.17
N ILE A 270 -5.33 -11.63 6.88
CA ILE A 270 -6.26 -11.93 5.80
C ILE A 270 -5.82 -13.21 5.12
N LYS A 271 -6.68 -14.21 5.17
CA LYS A 271 -6.43 -15.52 4.55
C LYS A 271 -6.94 -15.51 3.12
N PHE A 272 -6.08 -15.95 2.21
CA PHE A 272 -6.37 -16.14 0.80
C PHE A 272 -6.54 -17.63 0.53
N ASP A 273 -7.67 -17.98 -0.04
CA ASP A 273 -8.00 -19.35 -0.39
C ASP A 273 -7.31 -19.78 -1.70
N LYS A 274 -7.09 -21.09 -1.85
CA LYS A 274 -6.62 -21.64 -3.13
C LYS A 274 -7.67 -21.42 -4.20
N LEU A 275 -7.21 -20.96 -5.37
CA LEU A 275 -8.13 -20.69 -6.49
C LEU A 275 -8.67 -22.02 -7.06
N GLY A 276 -10.00 -22.11 -7.16
CA GLY A 276 -10.67 -23.22 -7.79
C GLY A 276 -10.65 -23.11 -9.34
N GLU A 277 -10.91 -24.21 -10.01
CA GLU A 277 -10.92 -24.29 -11.47
C GLU A 277 -11.86 -23.25 -12.14
N PRO A 278 -13.11 -23.00 -11.63
CA PRO A 278 -13.98 -21.97 -12.22
C PRO A 278 -13.36 -20.57 -12.14
N THR A 279 -12.72 -20.24 -11.03
CA THR A 279 -12.04 -18.96 -10.80
C THR A 279 -10.85 -18.81 -11.74
N MET A 280 -10.05 -19.86 -11.91
CA MET A 280 -8.93 -19.86 -12.85
C MET A 280 -9.40 -19.61 -14.29
N LYS A 281 -10.49 -20.23 -14.72
CA LYS A 281 -11.09 -19.98 -16.05
C LYS A 281 -11.50 -18.50 -16.21
N SER A 282 -12.04 -17.88 -15.18
CA SER A 282 -12.40 -16.46 -15.20
C SER A 282 -11.18 -15.55 -15.32
N ILE A 283 -10.09 -15.89 -14.60
CA ILE A 283 -8.81 -15.17 -14.68
C ILE A 283 -8.22 -15.26 -16.10
N VAL A 284 -8.20 -16.47 -16.69
CA VAL A 284 -7.70 -16.67 -18.05
C VAL A 284 -8.51 -15.85 -19.05
N LYS A 285 -9.85 -15.85 -18.94
CA LYS A 285 -10.71 -15.02 -19.81
C LYS A 285 -10.39 -13.53 -19.68
N LYS A 286 -10.15 -13.04 -18.45
CA LYS A 286 -9.75 -11.65 -18.22
C LYS A 286 -8.43 -11.34 -18.96
N PHE A 287 -7.40 -12.17 -18.81
CA PHE A 287 -6.12 -11.95 -19.49
C PHE A 287 -6.23 -12.02 -21.00
N LEU A 288 -7.07 -12.90 -21.54
CA LEU A 288 -7.34 -12.96 -22.99
C LEU A 288 -8.00 -11.68 -23.49
N LEU A 289 -8.95 -11.11 -22.73
CA LEU A 289 -9.57 -9.83 -23.06
C LEU A 289 -8.56 -8.67 -23.02
N GLU A 290 -7.72 -8.63 -21.99
CA GLU A 290 -6.64 -7.63 -21.88
C GLU A 290 -5.65 -7.76 -23.06
N LEU A 291 -5.25 -8.98 -23.39
CA LEU A 291 -4.39 -9.25 -24.53
C LEU A 291 -5.03 -8.81 -25.85
N ASN A 292 -6.31 -9.16 -26.08
CA ASN A 292 -7.03 -8.72 -27.27
C ASN A 292 -7.10 -7.20 -27.38
N THR A 293 -7.33 -6.50 -26.27
CA THR A 293 -7.34 -5.02 -26.26
C THR A 293 -5.98 -4.45 -26.69
N MET A 294 -4.88 -5.02 -26.21
CA MET A 294 -3.53 -4.59 -26.58
C MET A 294 -3.15 -4.94 -28.04
N THR A 295 -3.67 -6.04 -28.54
CA THR A 295 -3.33 -6.52 -29.90
C THR A 295 -4.21 -5.89 -30.98
N LEU A 296 -5.45 -5.49 -30.67
CA LEU A 296 -6.33 -4.74 -31.57
C LEU A 296 -5.70 -3.45 -32.06
N GLU A 297 -4.96 -2.73 -31.19
CA GLU A 297 -4.19 -1.54 -31.59
C GLU A 297 -3.11 -1.86 -32.63
N LYS A 298 -2.66 -3.11 -32.71
CA LYS A 298 -1.65 -3.62 -33.65
C LYS A 298 -2.25 -4.40 -34.80
N GLY A 299 -3.61 -4.45 -34.95
CA GLY A 299 -4.30 -5.16 -36.00
C GLY A 299 -4.25 -6.69 -35.90
N VAL A 300 -3.99 -7.24 -34.70
CA VAL A 300 -3.97 -8.69 -34.47
C VAL A 300 -5.12 -9.07 -33.55
N GLU A 301 -5.95 -10.04 -33.97
CA GLU A 301 -7.04 -10.62 -33.19
C GLU A 301 -6.62 -11.98 -32.64
N VAL A 302 -6.76 -12.18 -31.33
CA VAL A 302 -6.45 -13.45 -30.64
C VAL A 302 -7.75 -14.18 -30.36
N ASN A 303 -7.98 -15.28 -31.04
CA ASN A 303 -9.10 -16.21 -30.81
C ASN A 303 -8.61 -17.39 -29.96
N ALA A 304 -9.22 -17.61 -28.77
CA ALA A 304 -8.93 -18.72 -27.86
C ALA A 304 -10.22 -19.42 -27.39
#